data_0fc27e448149122bbca576bd023093eb
#
_entry.id   0fc27e448149122bbca576bd023093eb
#
_cell.length_a   1.000
_cell.length_b   1.000
_cell.length_c   1.000
_cell.angle_alpha   90.00
_cell.angle_beta   90.00
_cell.angle_gamma   90.00
#
_symmetry.space_group_name_H-M   'P 1'
#
loop_
_entity.id
_entity.type
_entity.pdbx_description
1 polymer ?
#
loop_
_entity_poly.entity_id
_entity_poly.type
_entity_poly.pdbx_seq_one_letter_code
_entity_poly.pdbx_strand_id
1 'polypeptide(L)'
;MTTAQEDYLETTLSLEKKLSPLKPRVTDIAKSLGTKLPTVTRTIQRLTAMGLVNHPSRGSVELTRLGKTVAREIAHRHKDLVDFFSLALGLPKDIAEQDTCQIEHGLSPTSAQRLHDFMDYYHSLSRSQRKVFEDFKRGVTDNNTEFSNIPHTRAAGWRG
;
A
#
# COMPACT_ATOMS: atom_id res chain seq x y z
N MET A 1 -11.83 1.80 9.86
CA MET A 1 -10.56 2.51 9.96
C MET A 1 -10.54 3.53 8.82
N THR A 2 -9.86 4.66 8.96
CA THR A 2 -9.72 5.65 7.88
C THR A 2 -8.41 5.41 7.14
N THR A 3 -8.32 5.84 5.85
CA THR A 3 -7.09 5.84 5.06
C THR A 3 -5.89 6.36 5.85
N ALA A 4 -6.03 7.54 6.44
CA ALA A 4 -4.96 8.10 7.27
C ALA A 4 -4.52 7.18 8.43
N GLN A 5 -5.44 6.45 9.06
CA GLN A 5 -5.08 5.49 10.12
C GLN A 5 -4.32 4.27 9.57
N GLU A 6 -4.64 3.85 8.36
CA GLU A 6 -3.94 2.77 7.67
C GLU A 6 -2.50 3.19 7.36
N ASP A 7 -2.29 4.40 6.79
CA ASP A 7 -0.97 4.96 6.51
C ASP A 7 -0.10 5.03 7.77
N TYR A 8 -0.70 5.40 8.91
CA TYR A 8 0.04 5.47 10.19
C TYR A 8 0.46 4.08 10.70
N LEU A 9 -0.38 3.06 10.54
CA LEU A 9 -0.03 1.69 10.93
C LEU A 9 1.10 1.13 10.06
N GLU A 10 0.99 1.32 8.75
CA GLU A 10 2.00 0.87 7.79
C GLU A 10 3.34 1.58 8.02
N THR A 11 3.32 2.91 8.15
CA THR A 11 4.52 3.69 8.46
C THR A 11 5.14 3.25 9.80
N THR A 12 4.33 3.01 10.83
CA THR A 12 4.85 2.55 12.12
C THR A 12 5.50 1.16 11.99
N LEU A 13 4.90 0.24 11.23
CA LEU A 13 5.47 -1.08 10.97
C LEU A 13 6.81 -0.98 10.22
N SER A 14 6.89 -0.14 9.21
CA SER A 14 8.11 0.12 8.44
C SER A 14 9.22 0.70 9.32
N LEU A 15 8.88 1.69 10.16
CA LEU A 15 9.81 2.31 11.08
C LEU A 15 10.29 1.35 12.19
N GLU A 16 9.41 0.50 12.73
CA GLU A 16 9.81 -0.55 13.69
C GLU A 16 10.88 -1.47 13.11
N LYS A 17 10.73 -1.86 11.83
CA LYS A 17 11.73 -2.70 11.14
C LYS A 17 13.03 -1.94 10.91
N LYS A 18 12.93 -0.69 10.42
CA LYS A 18 14.10 0.13 10.05
C LYS A 18 14.93 0.57 11.26
N LEU A 19 14.30 0.89 12.36
CA LEU A 19 14.94 1.43 13.56
C LEU A 19 15.35 0.36 14.56
N SER A 20 14.99 -0.91 14.36
CA SER A 20 15.29 -2.01 15.28
C SER A 20 16.78 -2.03 15.71
N PRO A 21 17.09 -2.17 17.02
CA PRO A 21 16.19 -2.42 18.14
C PRO A 21 15.50 -1.18 18.73
N LEU A 22 15.79 0.02 18.24
CA LEU A 22 15.12 1.24 18.68
C LEU A 22 13.65 1.24 18.23
N LYS A 23 12.83 1.98 19.00
CA LYS A 23 11.40 2.13 18.68
C LYS A 23 11.13 3.49 18.06
N PRO A 24 10.22 3.59 17.05
CA PRO A 24 9.85 4.86 16.48
C PRO A 24 9.18 5.79 17.50
N ARG A 25 9.38 7.08 17.33
CA ARG A 25 8.71 8.14 18.08
C ARG A 25 7.68 8.85 17.20
N VAL A 26 6.79 9.60 17.84
CA VAL A 26 5.80 10.42 17.12
C VAL A 26 6.46 11.36 16.10
N THR A 27 7.66 11.86 16.40
CA THR A 27 8.47 12.69 15.49
C THR A 27 8.95 11.96 14.26
N ASP A 28 9.30 10.67 14.39
CA ASP A 28 9.78 9.86 13.28
C ASP A 28 8.63 9.56 12.29
N ILE A 29 7.45 9.27 12.85
CA ILE A 29 6.21 9.08 12.08
C ILE A 29 5.83 10.39 11.37
N ALA A 30 5.87 11.53 12.08
CA ALA A 30 5.57 12.84 11.52
C ALA A 30 6.49 13.16 10.33
N LYS A 31 7.78 12.91 10.47
CA LYS A 31 8.78 13.10 9.42
C LYS A 31 8.55 12.18 8.23
N SER A 32 8.23 10.91 8.48
CA SER A 32 8.00 9.92 7.42
C SER A 32 6.76 10.25 6.58
N LEU A 33 5.68 10.71 7.24
CA LEU A 33 4.41 11.05 6.59
C LEU A 33 4.32 12.49 6.10
N GLY A 34 5.34 13.33 6.32
CA GLY A 34 5.28 14.76 5.99
C GLY A 34 4.16 15.52 6.72
N THR A 35 3.75 15.06 7.89
CA THR A 35 2.56 15.52 8.61
C THR A 35 2.94 16.25 9.90
N LYS A 36 2.09 17.21 10.32
CA LYS A 36 2.32 18.00 11.54
C LYS A 36 2.16 17.15 12.81
N LEU A 37 3.04 17.36 13.80
CA LEU A 37 3.07 16.63 15.07
C LEU A 37 1.71 16.51 15.78
N PRO A 38 0.89 17.57 15.90
CA PRO A 38 -0.42 17.48 16.55
C PRO A 38 -1.37 16.49 15.86
N THR A 39 -1.31 16.40 14.53
CA THR A 39 -2.10 15.43 13.75
C THR A 39 -1.67 14.01 14.05
N VAL A 40 -0.34 13.76 14.07
CA VAL A 40 0.22 12.45 14.41
C VAL A 40 -0.21 12.04 15.82
N THR A 41 -0.02 12.92 16.81
CA THR A 41 -0.38 12.63 18.19
C THR A 41 -1.85 12.23 18.33
N ARG A 42 -2.76 12.98 17.69
CA ARG A 42 -4.20 12.67 17.71
C ARG A 42 -4.51 11.32 17.06
N THR A 43 -3.85 11.00 15.94
CA THR A 43 -4.07 9.72 15.26
C THR A 43 -3.53 8.56 16.09
N ILE A 44 -2.34 8.69 16.68
CA ILE A 44 -1.77 7.69 17.58
C ILE A 44 -2.68 7.46 18.81
N GLN A 45 -3.24 8.51 19.39
CA GLN A 45 -4.21 8.37 20.49
C GLN A 45 -5.44 7.55 20.08
N ARG A 46 -5.98 7.79 18.87
CA ARG A 46 -7.11 7.01 18.33
C ARG A 46 -6.72 5.54 18.09
N LEU A 47 -5.57 5.29 17.51
CA LEU A 47 -5.06 3.93 17.30
C LEU A 47 -4.79 3.21 18.63
N THR A 48 -4.36 3.94 19.67
CA THR A 48 -4.20 3.41 21.01
C THR A 48 -5.56 3.03 21.63
N ALA A 49 -6.58 3.89 21.48
CA ALA A 49 -7.94 3.59 21.90
C ALA A 49 -8.54 2.38 21.18
N MET A 50 -8.12 2.10 19.95
CA MET A 50 -8.50 0.92 19.17
C MET A 50 -7.68 -0.34 19.55
N GLY A 51 -6.72 -0.24 20.45
CA GLY A 51 -5.85 -1.33 20.87
C GLY A 51 -4.81 -1.75 19.79
N LEU A 52 -4.56 -0.90 18.80
CA LEU A 52 -3.62 -1.20 17.70
C LEU A 52 -2.20 -0.72 18.01
N VAL A 53 -2.07 0.29 18.86
CA VAL A 53 -0.80 0.94 19.20
C VAL A 53 -0.67 1.04 20.72
N ASN A 54 0.53 0.78 21.24
CA ASN A 54 0.96 1.16 22.57
C ASN A 54 1.77 2.45 22.49
N HIS A 55 1.35 3.48 23.22
CA HIS A 55 2.06 4.74 23.30
C HIS A 55 2.13 5.22 24.75
N PRO A 56 3.14 4.78 25.53
CA PRO A 56 3.37 5.29 26.87
C PRO A 56 3.72 6.78 26.82
N SER A 57 3.23 7.55 27.77
CA SER A 57 3.13 9.03 27.78
C SER A 57 4.42 9.85 27.64
N ARG A 58 5.57 9.28 27.40
CA ARG A 58 6.85 9.95 27.01
C ARG A 58 7.71 9.06 26.13
N GLY A 59 7.11 8.14 25.43
CA GLY A 59 7.85 7.06 24.85
C GLY A 59 7.71 6.90 23.35
N SER A 60 8.22 5.79 22.97
CA SER A 60 8.12 5.21 21.65
C SER A 60 6.67 4.85 21.32
N VAL A 61 6.41 4.76 20.03
CA VAL A 61 5.17 4.22 19.48
C VAL A 61 5.45 2.78 19.08
N GLU A 62 4.62 1.84 19.59
CA GLU A 62 4.78 0.42 19.30
C GLU A 62 3.47 -0.18 18.80
N LEU A 63 3.52 -0.98 17.76
CA LEU A 63 2.35 -1.76 17.36
C LEU A 63 2.08 -2.88 18.35
N THR A 64 0.83 -3.03 18.78
CA THR A 64 0.39 -4.22 19.50
C THR A 64 0.44 -5.46 18.60
N ARG A 65 0.21 -6.65 19.15
CA ARG A 65 0.07 -7.86 18.34
C ARG A 65 -1.01 -7.71 17.27
N LEU A 66 -2.18 -7.17 17.65
CA LEU A 66 -3.27 -6.88 16.72
C LEU A 66 -2.86 -5.80 15.71
N GLY A 67 -2.23 -4.71 16.16
CA GLY A 67 -1.72 -3.66 15.28
C GLY A 67 -0.74 -4.18 14.23
N LYS A 68 0.16 -5.10 14.61
CA LYS A 68 1.09 -5.75 13.68
C LYS A 68 0.38 -6.62 12.66
N THR A 69 -0.67 -7.34 13.06
CA THR A 69 -1.46 -8.13 12.11
C THR A 69 -2.12 -7.21 11.09
N VAL A 70 -2.85 -6.19 11.54
CA VAL A 70 -3.53 -5.23 10.66
C VAL A 70 -2.55 -4.49 9.75
N ALA A 71 -1.44 -4.01 10.30
CA ALA A 71 -0.42 -3.30 9.51
C ALA A 71 0.24 -4.19 8.44
N ARG A 72 0.40 -5.50 8.71
CA ARG A 72 0.89 -6.45 7.72
C ARG A 72 -0.11 -6.69 6.60
N GLU A 73 -1.38 -6.82 6.91
CA GLU A 73 -2.45 -6.97 5.90
C GLU A 73 -2.49 -5.77 4.96
N ILE A 74 -2.36 -4.54 5.51
CA ILE A 74 -2.26 -3.31 4.72
C ILE A 74 -1.03 -3.36 3.81
N ALA A 75 0.14 -3.66 4.36
CA ALA A 75 1.38 -3.73 3.60
C ALA A 75 1.38 -4.84 2.54
N HIS A 76 0.70 -5.97 2.80
CA HIS A 76 0.51 -7.03 1.80
C HIS A 76 -0.38 -6.57 0.66
N ARG A 77 -1.50 -5.92 0.95
CA ARG A 77 -2.41 -5.35 -0.06
C ARG A 77 -1.68 -4.34 -0.95
N HIS A 78 -0.91 -3.43 -0.36
CA HIS A 78 -0.06 -2.48 -1.09
C HIS A 78 0.90 -3.21 -2.02
N LYS A 79 1.64 -4.18 -1.49
CA LYS A 79 2.60 -4.96 -2.27
C LYS A 79 1.93 -5.72 -3.43
N ASP A 80 0.79 -6.36 -3.20
CA ASP A 80 0.08 -7.11 -4.22
C ASP A 80 -0.39 -6.20 -5.37
N LEU A 81 -0.83 -4.98 -5.07
CA LEU A 81 -1.18 -3.98 -6.08
C LEU A 81 0.04 -3.52 -6.88
N VAL A 82 1.13 -3.16 -6.21
CA VAL A 82 2.38 -2.77 -6.90
C VAL A 82 2.88 -3.89 -7.79
N ASP A 83 2.88 -5.13 -7.29
CA ASP A 83 3.30 -6.31 -8.06
C ASP A 83 2.35 -6.57 -9.24
N PHE A 84 1.05 -6.43 -9.05
CA PHE A 84 0.06 -6.56 -10.13
C PHE A 84 0.33 -5.55 -11.25
N PHE A 85 0.45 -4.29 -10.91
CA PHE A 85 0.71 -3.24 -11.89
C PHE A 85 2.06 -3.40 -12.57
N SER A 86 3.12 -3.69 -11.82
CA SER A 86 4.48 -3.76 -12.39
C SER A 86 4.78 -5.11 -13.04
N LEU A 87 4.44 -6.23 -12.41
CA LEU A 87 4.82 -7.57 -12.88
C LEU A 87 3.80 -8.15 -13.87
N ALA A 88 2.50 -7.98 -13.61
CA ALA A 88 1.47 -8.53 -14.48
C ALA A 88 1.14 -7.58 -15.64
N LEU A 89 0.96 -6.29 -15.40
CA LEU A 89 0.62 -5.30 -16.42
C LEU A 89 1.83 -4.62 -17.07
N GLY A 90 3.00 -4.65 -16.44
CA GLY A 90 4.23 -4.08 -17.00
C GLY A 90 4.37 -2.57 -16.84
N LEU A 91 3.64 -1.95 -15.92
CA LEU A 91 3.81 -0.53 -15.64
C LEU A 91 5.19 -0.23 -15.01
N PRO A 92 5.78 0.94 -15.30
CA PRO A 92 6.94 1.42 -14.56
C PRO A 92 6.67 1.44 -13.07
N LYS A 93 7.70 1.11 -12.27
CA LYS A 93 7.53 0.91 -10.84
C LYS A 93 7.02 2.17 -10.12
N ASP A 94 7.49 3.33 -10.51
CA ASP A 94 7.08 4.63 -9.97
C ASP A 94 5.58 4.91 -10.23
N ILE A 95 5.08 4.58 -11.42
CA ILE A 95 3.65 4.66 -11.76
C ILE A 95 2.86 3.64 -10.94
N ALA A 96 3.31 2.39 -10.87
CA ALA A 96 2.65 1.34 -10.10
C ALA A 96 2.52 1.72 -8.61
N GLU A 97 3.57 2.29 -8.01
CA GLU A 97 3.56 2.80 -6.63
C GLU A 97 2.57 3.96 -6.46
N GLN A 98 2.59 4.92 -7.38
CA GLN A 98 1.70 6.08 -7.33
C GLN A 98 0.22 5.68 -7.44
N ASP A 99 -0.12 4.83 -8.39
CA ASP A 99 -1.50 4.37 -8.62
C ASP A 99 -1.98 3.52 -7.45
N THR A 100 -1.12 2.65 -6.92
CA THR A 100 -1.41 1.84 -5.73
C THR A 100 -1.83 2.71 -4.55
N CYS A 101 -1.05 3.73 -4.21
CA CYS A 101 -1.37 4.65 -3.11
C CYS A 101 -2.74 5.34 -3.26
N GLN A 102 -3.21 5.53 -4.50
CA GLN A 102 -4.52 6.15 -4.74
C GLN A 102 -5.69 5.19 -4.55
N ILE A 103 -5.53 3.90 -4.87
CA ILE A 103 -6.66 2.96 -4.95
C ILE A 103 -6.71 1.94 -3.82
N GLU A 104 -5.60 1.65 -3.14
CA GLU A 104 -5.51 0.57 -2.15
C GLU A 104 -6.53 0.68 -1.01
N HIS A 105 -6.83 1.90 -0.58
CA HIS A 105 -7.78 2.15 0.50
C HIS A 105 -9.25 2.05 0.05
N GLY A 106 -9.51 2.07 -1.25
CA GLY A 106 -10.84 1.91 -1.84
C GLY A 106 -11.24 0.48 -2.16
N LEU A 107 -10.30 -0.46 -2.07
CA LEU A 107 -10.59 -1.86 -2.36
C LEU A 107 -11.47 -2.50 -1.30
N SER A 108 -12.51 -3.22 -1.74
CA SER A 108 -13.26 -4.08 -0.83
C SER A 108 -12.37 -5.22 -0.32
N PRO A 109 -12.65 -5.78 0.88
CA PRO A 109 -11.93 -6.96 1.38
C PRO A 109 -11.95 -8.13 0.39
N THR A 110 -13.06 -8.32 -0.31
CA THR A 110 -13.19 -9.37 -1.33
C THR A 110 -12.25 -9.12 -2.52
N SER A 111 -12.19 -7.88 -3.01
CA SER A 111 -11.29 -7.53 -4.12
C SER A 111 -9.82 -7.65 -3.72
N ALA A 112 -9.47 -7.21 -2.51
CA ALA A 112 -8.11 -7.35 -1.98
C ALA A 112 -7.71 -8.83 -1.86
N GLN A 113 -8.60 -9.70 -1.34
CA GLN A 113 -8.33 -11.13 -1.26
C GLN A 113 -8.16 -11.77 -2.64
N ARG A 114 -9.00 -11.42 -3.62
CA ARG A 114 -8.88 -11.95 -4.98
C ARG A 114 -7.59 -11.51 -5.68
N LEU A 115 -7.17 -10.28 -5.43
CA LEU A 115 -5.88 -9.78 -5.91
C LEU A 115 -4.73 -10.59 -5.29
N HIS A 116 -4.77 -10.82 -3.99
CA HIS A 116 -3.79 -11.65 -3.28
C HIS A 116 -3.73 -13.07 -3.87
N ASP A 117 -4.88 -13.75 -4.00
CA ASP A 117 -4.97 -15.08 -4.61
C ASP A 117 -4.36 -15.10 -6.03
N PHE A 118 -4.61 -14.05 -6.81
CA PHE A 118 -4.05 -13.90 -8.16
C PHE A 118 -2.53 -13.71 -8.12
N MET A 119 -2.01 -12.88 -7.21
CA MET A 119 -0.58 -12.65 -7.10
C MET A 119 0.16 -13.88 -6.60
N ASP A 120 -0.41 -14.63 -5.67
CA ASP A 120 0.13 -15.92 -5.23
C ASP A 120 0.18 -16.91 -6.39
N TYR A 121 -0.89 -17.00 -7.19
CA TYR A 121 -0.91 -17.81 -8.40
C TYR A 121 0.18 -17.35 -9.38
N TYR A 122 0.28 -16.04 -9.66
CA TYR A 122 1.29 -15.48 -10.55
C TYR A 122 2.72 -15.82 -10.09
N HIS A 123 3.00 -15.71 -8.78
CA HIS A 123 4.31 -16.05 -8.22
C HIS A 123 4.61 -17.54 -8.30
N SER A 124 3.60 -18.40 -8.28
CA SER A 124 3.74 -19.87 -8.43
C SER A 124 4.05 -20.31 -9.86
N LEU A 125 3.77 -19.46 -10.87
CA LEU A 125 3.99 -19.78 -12.27
C LEU A 125 5.46 -19.98 -12.59
N SER A 126 5.77 -21.00 -13.39
CA SER A 126 7.10 -21.20 -13.99
C SER A 126 7.43 -20.09 -14.99
N ARG A 127 8.70 -19.94 -15.35
CA ARG A 127 9.14 -18.96 -16.34
C ARG A 127 8.42 -19.12 -17.70
N SER A 128 8.17 -20.36 -18.13
CA SER A 128 7.46 -20.66 -19.38
C SER A 128 6.00 -20.22 -19.32
N GLN A 129 5.32 -20.41 -18.19
CA GLN A 129 3.93 -19.99 -18.00
C GLN A 129 3.79 -18.47 -17.92
N ARG A 130 4.77 -17.78 -17.32
CA ARG A 130 4.78 -16.29 -17.27
C ARG A 130 5.00 -15.66 -18.64
N LYS A 131 5.41 -16.43 -19.64
CA LYS A 131 5.65 -15.92 -20.99
C LYS A 131 4.42 -15.19 -21.57
N VAL A 132 3.22 -15.63 -21.27
CA VAL A 132 1.97 -14.97 -21.70
C VAL A 132 1.92 -13.50 -21.23
N PHE A 133 2.32 -13.25 -19.98
CA PHE A 133 2.37 -11.88 -19.43
C PHE A 133 3.52 -11.06 -20.05
N GLU A 134 4.66 -11.70 -20.34
CA GLU A 134 5.77 -11.05 -21.01
C GLU A 134 5.43 -10.68 -22.47
N ASP A 135 4.70 -11.55 -23.16
CA ASP A 135 4.24 -11.30 -24.53
C ASP A 135 3.19 -10.17 -24.54
N PHE A 136 2.27 -10.14 -23.57
CA PHE A 136 1.33 -9.04 -23.35
C PHE A 136 2.06 -7.70 -23.15
N LYS A 137 3.02 -7.65 -22.24
CA LYS A 137 3.78 -6.42 -21.93
C LYS A 137 4.52 -5.90 -23.15
N ARG A 138 5.13 -6.77 -23.95
CA ARG A 138 5.80 -6.41 -25.21
C ARG A 138 4.82 -5.88 -26.25
N GLY A 139 3.70 -6.54 -26.44
CA GLY A 139 2.68 -6.12 -27.41
C GLY A 139 2.08 -4.75 -27.08
N VAL A 140 1.98 -4.41 -25.80
CA VAL A 140 1.50 -3.09 -25.34
C VAL A 140 2.56 -2.00 -25.59
N THR A 141 3.84 -2.30 -25.38
CA THR A 141 4.94 -1.34 -25.67
C THR A 141 5.07 -1.03 -27.15
N ASP A 142 4.86 -2.00 -28.01
CA ASP A 142 4.95 -1.81 -29.48
C ASP A 142 3.74 -1.05 -30.04
N ASN A 143 2.56 -1.15 -29.41
CA ASN A 143 1.31 -0.45 -29.80
C ASN A 143 1.08 0.88 -29.07
N ASN A 144 2.01 1.33 -28.23
CA ASN A 144 1.82 2.51 -27.36
C ASN A 144 1.70 3.85 -28.11
N THR A 145 1.80 3.87 -29.43
CA THR A 145 1.51 5.03 -30.26
C THR A 145 0.00 5.34 -30.36
N GLU A 146 -0.89 4.38 -30.15
CA GLU A 146 -2.34 4.61 -30.23
C GLU A 146 -2.98 4.99 -28.90
N PHE A 147 -2.47 4.50 -27.77
CA PHE A 147 -3.03 4.79 -26.43
C PHE A 147 -2.61 6.15 -25.86
N SER A 148 -1.51 6.75 -26.33
CA SER A 148 -1.07 8.09 -25.91
C SER A 148 -2.02 9.22 -26.34
N ASN A 149 -2.98 8.94 -27.21
CA ASN A 149 -3.96 9.90 -27.72
C ASN A 149 -5.36 9.76 -27.07
N ILE A 150 -5.54 8.88 -26.09
CA ILE A 150 -6.80 8.86 -25.35
C ILE A 150 -6.77 10.08 -24.41
N PRO A 151 -7.63 11.10 -24.63
CA PRO A 151 -7.68 12.20 -23.68
C PRO A 151 -8.06 11.63 -22.32
N HIS A 152 -7.24 11.90 -21.32
CA HIS A 152 -7.58 11.63 -19.92
C HIS A 152 -8.78 12.51 -19.56
N THR A 153 -9.96 12.10 -19.98
CA THR A 153 -11.20 12.66 -19.47
C THR A 153 -11.20 12.33 -17.99
N ARG A 154 -10.95 13.36 -17.17
CA ARG A 154 -11.21 13.30 -15.74
C ARG A 154 -12.55 12.62 -15.57
N ALA A 155 -12.56 11.50 -14.88
CA ALA A 155 -13.75 10.73 -14.62
C ALA A 155 -14.81 11.66 -14.02
N ALA A 156 -15.69 12.16 -14.87
CA ALA A 156 -16.90 12.85 -14.44
C ALA A 156 -17.80 11.77 -13.87
N GLY A 157 -17.87 11.72 -12.53
CA GLY A 157 -19.03 11.30 -11.77
C GLY A 157 -19.57 9.89 -12.09
N TRP A 158 -18.98 8.86 -11.51
CA TRP A 158 -19.77 7.69 -11.16
C TRP A 158 -20.65 8.05 -9.95
N ARG A 159 -21.89 8.42 -10.22
CA ARG A 159 -22.97 8.41 -9.24
C ARG A 159 -23.76 7.12 -9.48
N GLY A 160 -23.67 6.21 -8.56
CA GLY A 160 -24.51 5.03 -8.41
C GLY A 160 -24.75 4.78 -6.96
#